data_5297552b1da07d325b7720430d06584b
#
_entry.id   5297552b1da07d325b7720430d06584b
#
_cell.length_a   1.000
_cell.length_b   1.000
_cell.length_c   1.000
_cell.angle_alpha   90.00
_cell.angle_beta   90.00
_cell.angle_gamma   90.00
#
_symmetry.space_group_name_H-M   'P 1'
#
loop_
_entity.id
_entity.type
_entity.pdbx_description
1 polymer ?
#
loop_
_entity_poly.entity_id
_entity_poly.type
_entity_poly.pdbx_seq_one_letter_code
_entity_poly.pdbx_strand_id
1 'polypeptide(L)'
;MDSADRRIAEAAASIRDHLKAQPEAAETAEGIAHWWVLPVTGEKDLEVVMEALALLEQRGEVEPWQLGRRFLYRAGPALRGG
;
A
#
# COMPACT_ATOMS: atom_id res chain seq x y z
N MET A 1 2.75 -11.13 -18.71
CA MET A 1 2.44 -10.87 -17.29
C MET A 1 1.10 -11.47 -16.98
N ASP A 2 1.01 -12.29 -15.95
CA ASP A 2 -0.26 -12.88 -15.64
C ASP A 2 -1.19 -11.90 -14.89
N SER A 3 -2.44 -12.30 -14.75
CA SER A 3 -3.47 -11.46 -14.18
C SER A 3 -3.18 -11.07 -12.73
N ALA A 4 -2.59 -11.99 -11.96
CA ALA A 4 -2.26 -11.71 -10.56
C ALA A 4 -1.17 -10.64 -10.45
N ASP A 5 -0.14 -10.73 -11.28
CA ASP A 5 0.93 -9.73 -11.28
C ASP A 5 0.40 -8.34 -11.64
N ARG A 6 -0.51 -8.28 -12.60
CA ARG A 6 -1.11 -7.00 -12.98
C ARG A 6 -1.93 -6.40 -11.84
N ARG A 7 -2.71 -7.24 -11.16
CA ARG A 7 -3.53 -6.78 -10.04
C ARG A 7 -2.67 -6.26 -8.91
N ILE A 8 -1.57 -6.95 -8.61
CA ILE A 8 -0.63 -6.51 -7.58
C ILE A 8 0.02 -5.19 -7.98
N ALA A 9 0.44 -5.06 -9.23
CA ALA A 9 1.06 -3.84 -9.72
C ALA A 9 0.11 -2.65 -9.66
N GLU A 10 -1.16 -2.86 -10.01
CA GLU A 10 -2.17 -1.80 -9.95
C GLU A 10 -2.45 -1.39 -8.51
N ALA A 11 -2.54 -2.37 -7.60
CA ALA A 11 -2.72 -2.07 -6.18
C ALA A 11 -1.52 -1.28 -5.63
N ALA A 12 -0.31 -1.70 -5.99
CA ALA A 12 0.90 -1.01 -5.56
C ALA A 12 0.94 0.44 -6.05
N ALA A 13 0.58 0.65 -7.32
CA ALA A 13 0.54 1.99 -7.89
C ALA A 13 -0.48 2.88 -7.16
N SER A 14 -1.64 2.33 -6.85
CA SER A 14 -2.68 3.06 -6.13
C SER A 14 -2.22 3.46 -4.74
N ILE A 15 -1.56 2.55 -4.02
CA ILE A 15 -1.02 2.83 -2.69
C ILE A 15 0.06 3.91 -2.76
N ARG A 16 0.98 3.78 -3.72
CA ARG A 16 2.06 4.74 -3.90
C ARG A 16 1.51 6.13 -4.19
N ASP A 17 0.54 6.22 -5.10
CA ASP A 17 -0.04 7.50 -5.48
C ASP A 17 -0.74 8.16 -4.30
N HIS A 18 -1.45 7.35 -3.48
CA HIS A 18 -2.10 7.89 -2.29
C HIS A 18 -1.06 8.48 -1.32
N LEU A 19 0.03 7.76 -1.10
CA LEU A 19 1.08 8.21 -0.17
C LEU A 19 1.86 9.41 -0.70
N LYS A 20 1.99 9.54 -2.02
CA LYS A 20 2.58 10.74 -2.59
C LYS A 20 1.70 11.96 -2.39
N ALA A 21 0.39 11.77 -2.49
CA ALA A 21 -0.57 12.86 -2.25
C ALA A 21 -0.74 13.16 -0.76
N GLN A 22 -0.59 12.14 0.09
CA GLN A 22 -0.79 12.25 1.54
C GLN A 22 0.40 11.62 2.27
N PRO A 23 1.56 12.30 2.30
CA PRO A 23 2.79 11.66 2.81
C PRO A 23 2.73 11.27 4.28
N GLU A 24 1.82 11.83 5.05
CA GLU A 24 1.70 11.53 6.48
C GLU A 24 0.62 10.50 6.78
N ALA A 25 -0.05 9.99 5.74
CA ALA A 25 -1.10 9.00 5.96
C ALA A 25 -0.53 7.71 6.50
N ALA A 26 -1.27 7.08 7.39
CA ALA A 26 -0.95 5.76 7.91
C ALA A 26 -2.25 5.01 8.07
N GLU A 27 -2.24 3.72 7.72
CA GLU A 27 -3.46 2.93 7.75
C GLU A 27 -3.15 1.45 7.90
N THR A 28 -4.11 0.68 8.41
CA THR A 28 -4.00 -0.78 8.44
C THR A 28 -4.12 -1.33 7.02
N ALA A 29 -3.68 -2.57 6.83
CA ALA A 29 -3.80 -3.22 5.52
C ALA A 29 -5.26 -3.25 5.05
N GLU A 30 -6.19 -3.54 5.95
CA GLU A 30 -7.61 -3.57 5.61
C GLU A 30 -8.12 -2.19 5.22
N GLY A 31 -7.70 -1.15 5.93
CA GLY A 31 -8.07 0.22 5.58
C GLY A 31 -7.50 0.65 4.24
N ILE A 32 -6.26 0.28 3.98
CA ILE A 32 -5.62 0.54 2.69
C ILE A 32 -6.41 -0.13 1.57
N ALA A 33 -6.76 -1.40 1.76
CA ALA A 33 -7.53 -2.14 0.76
C ALA A 33 -8.87 -1.45 0.48
N HIS A 34 -9.57 -1.05 1.51
CA HIS A 34 -10.92 -0.51 1.39
C HIS A 34 -10.96 0.94 0.91
N TRP A 35 -10.03 1.75 1.39
CA TRP A 35 -10.09 3.20 1.16
C TRP A 35 -9.14 3.69 0.08
N TRP A 36 -7.99 3.03 -0.12
CA TRP A 36 -6.96 3.50 -1.05
C TRP A 36 -6.92 2.71 -2.35
N VAL A 37 -7.23 1.42 -2.30
CA VAL A 37 -7.08 0.53 -3.45
C VAL A 37 -8.42 0.28 -4.14
N LEU A 38 -9.41 -0.17 -3.38
CA LEU A 38 -10.72 -0.53 -3.94
C LEU A 38 -11.35 0.61 -4.75
N PRO A 39 -11.41 1.86 -4.25
CA PRO A 39 -12.07 2.93 -5.01
C PRO A 39 -11.37 3.26 -6.32
N VAL A 40 -10.08 2.96 -6.45
CA VAL A 40 -9.30 3.31 -7.62
C VAL A 40 -9.22 2.16 -8.62
N THR A 41 -8.99 0.94 -8.12
CA THR A 41 -8.69 -0.21 -8.97
C THR A 41 -9.83 -1.22 -9.06
N GLY A 42 -10.76 -1.16 -8.13
CA GLY A 42 -11.81 -2.19 -8.02
C GLY A 42 -11.34 -3.48 -7.36
N GLU A 43 -10.09 -3.53 -6.87
CA GLU A 43 -9.55 -4.73 -6.26
C GLU A 43 -10.18 -4.98 -4.89
N LYS A 44 -10.74 -6.17 -4.70
CA LYS A 44 -11.40 -6.55 -3.45
C LYS A 44 -10.62 -7.57 -2.63
N ASP A 45 -9.59 -8.16 -3.22
CA ASP A 45 -8.85 -9.25 -2.58
C ASP A 45 -7.76 -8.69 -1.68
N LEU A 46 -7.92 -8.87 -0.38
CA LEU A 46 -6.95 -8.40 0.60
C LEU A 46 -5.56 -9.02 0.38
N GLU A 47 -5.49 -10.28 -0.08
CA GLU A 47 -4.19 -10.90 -0.35
C GLU A 47 -3.40 -10.17 -1.43
N VAL A 48 -4.09 -9.68 -2.46
CA VAL A 48 -3.44 -8.87 -3.50
C VAL A 48 -2.87 -7.59 -2.89
N VAL A 49 -3.63 -6.95 -2.02
CA VAL A 49 -3.17 -5.73 -1.34
C VAL A 49 -1.98 -6.04 -0.44
N MET A 50 -2.01 -7.16 0.28
CA MET A 50 -0.90 -7.55 1.16
C MET A 50 0.38 -7.81 0.34
N GLU A 51 0.25 -8.45 -0.82
CA GLU A 51 1.41 -8.66 -1.68
C GLU A 51 1.93 -7.35 -2.27
N ALA A 52 1.03 -6.43 -2.61
CA ALA A 52 1.44 -5.11 -3.07
C ALA A 52 2.20 -4.36 -1.97
N LEU A 53 1.73 -4.45 -0.73
CA LEU A 53 2.42 -3.82 0.40
C LEU A 53 3.81 -4.44 0.62
N ALA A 54 3.92 -5.77 0.50
CA ALA A 54 5.22 -6.43 0.62
C ALA A 54 6.19 -5.96 -0.46
N LEU A 55 5.71 -5.80 -1.68
CA LEU A 55 6.53 -5.30 -2.78
C LEU A 55 7.01 -3.87 -2.51
N LEU A 56 6.11 -3.01 -2.07
CA LEU A 56 6.45 -1.62 -1.77
C LEU A 56 7.40 -1.52 -0.58
N GLU A 57 7.25 -2.41 0.39
CA GLU A 57 8.15 -2.46 1.53
C GLU A 57 9.57 -2.84 1.09
N GLN A 58 9.70 -3.81 0.19
CA GLN A 58 11.00 -4.19 -0.36
C GLN A 58 11.68 -3.02 -1.06
N ARG A 59 10.91 -2.14 -1.65
CA ARG A 59 11.43 -0.98 -2.37
C ARG A 59 11.65 0.23 -1.48
N GLY A 60 11.34 0.12 -0.20
CA GLY A 60 11.46 1.24 0.72
C GLY A 60 10.41 2.33 0.54
N GLU A 61 9.36 2.04 -0.22
CA GLU A 61 8.29 2.99 -0.49
C GLU A 61 7.21 2.98 0.57
N VAL A 62 7.11 1.89 1.30
CA VAL A 62 6.18 1.71 2.42
C VAL A 62 6.96 1.11 3.57
N GLU A 63 6.65 1.52 4.78
CA GLU A 63 7.23 0.88 5.96
C GLU A 63 6.14 0.53 6.97
N PRO A 64 6.26 -0.62 7.63
CA PRO A 64 5.33 -0.98 8.69
C PRO A 64 5.58 -0.13 9.93
N TRP A 65 4.52 0.15 10.65
CA TRP A 65 4.59 0.97 11.86
C TRP A 65 3.61 0.40 12.88
N GLN A 66 4.13 -0.10 13.98
CA GLN A 66 3.30 -0.65 15.03
C GLN A 66 3.01 0.42 16.08
N LEU A 67 1.72 0.65 16.31
CA LEU A 67 1.26 1.62 17.29
C LEU A 67 0.35 0.89 18.27
N GLY A 68 0.88 0.57 19.43
CA GLY A 68 0.17 -0.28 20.38
C GLY A 68 -0.05 -1.66 19.79
N ARG A 69 -1.30 -2.08 19.70
CA ARG A 69 -1.66 -3.36 19.11
C ARG A 69 -2.00 -3.26 17.63
N ARG A 70 -1.97 -2.04 17.09
CA ARG A 70 -2.31 -1.81 15.69
C ARG A 70 -1.06 -1.89 14.84
N PHE A 71 -1.20 -2.52 13.68
CA PHE A 71 -0.14 -2.63 12.71
C PHE A 71 -0.53 -1.79 11.50
N LEU A 72 0.21 -0.73 11.30
CA LEU A 72 -0.09 0.25 10.25
C LEU A 72 1.01 0.25 9.19
N TYR A 73 0.70 0.83 8.04
CA TYR A 73 1.67 1.07 6.98
C TYR A 73 1.68 2.56 6.66
N ARG A 74 2.85 3.09 6.40
CA ARG A 74 3.03 4.49 6.06
C ARG A 74 4.12 4.64 5.00
N ALA A 75 4.30 5.86 4.48
CA ALA A 75 5.32 6.11 3.47
C ALA A 75 6.70 5.77 4.02
N GLY A 76 7.44 5.00 3.26
CA GLY A 76 8.81 4.64 3.58
C GLY A 76 9.80 5.71 3.13
N PRO A 77 11.10 5.48 3.42
CA PRO A 77 12.13 6.47 3.09
C PRO A 77 12.19 6.84 1.62
N ALA A 78 11.89 5.91 0.72
CA ALA A 78 11.96 6.18 -0.71
C ALA A 78 10.92 7.19 -1.17
N LEU A 79 9.79 7.29 -0.48
CA LEU A 79 8.76 8.28 -0.80
C LEU A 79 8.89 9.55 0.03
N ARG A 80 9.41 9.45 1.26
CA ARG A 80 9.61 10.61 2.12
C ARG A 80 10.91 11.33 1.82
N GLY A 81 11.87 10.58 1.34
CA GLY A 81 13.25 10.98 1.28
C GLY A 81 13.56 12.07 0.39
N GLY A 82 12.79 12.35 -0.03
CA GLY A 82 13.31 13.40 -0.67
C GLY A 82 14.74 13.44 -0.57
#